data_58f984fc6f6db7cfbb2e035bca0a4083
#
_entry.id   58f984fc6f6db7cfbb2e035bca0a4083
#
_cell.length_a   1.000
_cell.length_b   1.000
_cell.length_c   1.000
_cell.angle_alpha   90.00
_cell.angle_beta   90.00
_cell.angle_gamma   90.00
#
_symmetry.space_group_name_H-M   'P 1'
#
loop_
_entity.id
_entity.type
_entity.pdbx_description
1 polymer ?
#
loop_
_entity_poly.entity_id
_entity_poly.type
_entity_poly.pdbx_seq_one_letter_code
_entity_poly.pdbx_strand_id
1 'polypeptide(L)'
;MNSIIEYLDNYLTRTGRTSIDPVEANAILEKAGILRDSKVRPGKPLRDILRKGQLPHAFQSGGKGSSWKIPHSSKRTTGSSNVPSSSQPTKKNFAIKSNPKVSITVNIEELKMELEKARIKFKPDSVKFLLVAEAPPDSIERFFYYDNVRQHDYLFLGVAQALYPDLKDKFISSGRSSDIKNSILLKLKADGFYLLDLSELPISLMTGDLYSQIPTLVEKIKKVADRYTKIILIKATVYDTIFDQLKSEGFDGVIDIRIPFPGQGGQKLFQTKFHEALELGV
;
A
#
# COMPACT_ATOMS: atom_id res chain seq x y z
N MET A 1 27.17 -8.49 15.54
CA MET A 1 25.72 -8.23 15.72
C MET A 1 25.46 -7.31 16.92
N ASN A 2 26.04 -7.56 18.09
CA ASN A 2 25.89 -6.70 19.28
C ASN A 2 26.28 -5.24 19.01
N SER A 3 27.33 -4.98 18.24
CA SER A 3 27.76 -3.61 17.86
C SER A 3 26.69 -2.83 17.05
N ILE A 4 25.91 -3.49 16.23
CA ILE A 4 24.80 -2.86 15.47
C ILE A 4 23.70 -2.44 16.43
N ILE A 5 23.27 -3.33 17.32
CA ILE A 5 22.22 -3.08 18.30
C ILE A 5 22.61 -1.92 19.22
N GLU A 6 23.79 -2.02 19.81
CA GLU A 6 24.31 -1.01 20.74
C GLU A 6 24.44 0.38 20.08
N TYR A 7 24.94 0.43 18.85
CA TYR A 7 25.07 1.69 18.14
C TYR A 7 23.70 2.33 17.81
N LEU A 8 22.73 1.53 17.38
CA LEU A 8 21.38 2.01 17.09
C LEU A 8 20.64 2.44 18.36
N ASP A 9 20.80 1.71 19.45
CA ASP A 9 20.22 2.07 20.75
C ASP A 9 20.78 3.39 21.28
N ASN A 10 22.09 3.58 21.20
CA ASN A 10 22.74 4.83 21.55
C ASN A 10 22.28 5.99 20.68
N TYR A 11 22.09 5.77 19.37
CA TYR A 11 21.57 6.78 18.46
C TYR A 11 20.13 7.16 18.81
N LEU A 12 19.25 6.17 19.04
CA LEU A 12 17.85 6.41 19.41
C LEU A 12 17.72 7.15 20.76
N THR A 13 18.55 6.77 21.74
CA THR A 13 18.59 7.43 23.05
C THR A 13 19.01 8.89 22.91
N ARG A 14 20.10 9.15 22.19
CA ARG A 14 20.63 10.51 22.00
C ARG A 14 19.70 11.43 21.22
N THR A 15 18.95 10.88 20.25
CA THR A 15 18.03 11.65 19.39
C THR A 15 16.61 11.74 19.94
N GLY A 16 16.29 11.02 21.02
CA GLY A 16 14.92 10.94 21.58
C GLY A 16 13.91 10.23 20.68
N ARG A 17 14.36 9.55 19.63
CA ARG A 17 13.48 8.88 18.67
C ARG A 17 13.05 7.52 19.19
N THR A 18 11.81 7.15 18.86
CA THR A 18 11.23 5.85 19.29
C THR A 18 11.61 4.69 18.38
N SER A 19 11.95 4.96 17.13
CA SER A 19 12.39 3.97 16.14
C SER A 19 13.09 4.63 14.95
N ILE A 20 13.80 3.81 14.15
CA ILE A 20 14.50 4.22 12.93
C ILE A 20 14.15 3.23 11.79
N ASP A 21 14.14 3.71 10.52
CA ASP A 21 13.96 2.85 9.36
C ASP A 21 15.30 2.25 8.86
N PRO A 22 15.29 1.16 8.07
CA PRO A 22 16.52 0.49 7.65
C PRO A 22 17.43 1.30 6.74
N VAL A 23 16.90 2.26 5.98
CA VAL A 23 17.72 3.07 5.06
C VAL A 23 18.55 4.05 5.88
N GLU A 24 17.89 4.80 6.76
CA GLU A 24 18.54 5.73 7.67
C GLU A 24 19.49 5.00 8.65
N ALA A 25 19.03 3.88 9.22
CA ALA A 25 19.85 3.07 10.12
C ALA A 25 21.13 2.54 9.44
N ASN A 26 21.03 2.06 8.19
CA ASN A 26 22.22 1.59 7.46
C ASN A 26 23.18 2.74 7.15
N ALA A 27 22.66 3.91 6.77
CA ALA A 27 23.50 5.08 6.47
C ALA A 27 24.32 5.54 7.70
N ILE A 28 23.73 5.53 8.91
CA ILE A 28 24.46 5.88 10.13
C ILE A 28 25.45 4.79 10.54
N LEU A 29 25.13 3.51 10.33
CA LEU A 29 26.03 2.39 10.57
C LEU A 29 27.22 2.39 9.60
N GLU A 30 27.03 2.80 8.34
CA GLU A 30 28.11 2.98 7.38
C GLU A 30 29.05 4.09 7.79
N LYS A 31 28.52 5.26 8.21
CA LYS A 31 29.33 6.36 8.75
C LYS A 31 30.15 5.95 9.98
N ALA A 32 29.64 5.02 10.75
CA ALA A 32 30.34 4.45 11.90
C ALA A 32 31.29 3.29 11.54
N GLY A 33 31.38 2.90 10.26
CA GLY A 33 32.21 1.78 9.82
C GLY A 33 31.72 0.42 10.26
N ILE A 34 30.47 0.29 10.72
CA ILE A 34 29.91 -0.95 11.29
C ILE A 34 29.26 -1.82 10.24
N LEU A 35 28.55 -1.23 9.26
CA LEU A 35 27.83 -1.94 8.21
C LEU A 35 27.88 -1.13 6.90
N ARG A 36 28.60 -1.61 5.91
CA ARG A 36 28.69 -0.97 4.59
C ARG A 36 27.35 -1.00 3.88
N ASP A 37 26.90 0.13 3.33
CA ASP A 37 25.63 0.20 2.58
C ASP A 37 25.80 -0.20 1.11
N SER A 38 24.68 -0.44 0.44
CA SER A 38 24.62 -0.76 -0.99
C SER A 38 24.40 0.52 -1.79
N LYS A 39 25.34 0.85 -2.68
CA LYS A 39 25.22 2.01 -3.60
C LYS A 39 23.99 1.91 -4.51
N VAL A 40 23.57 0.69 -4.88
CA VAL A 40 22.44 0.44 -5.80
C VAL A 40 21.11 0.39 -5.07
N ARG A 41 21.10 -0.10 -3.81
CA ARG A 41 19.88 -0.27 -3.00
C ARG A 41 20.14 0.12 -1.55
N PRO A 42 20.06 1.42 -1.21
CA PRO A 42 20.31 1.91 0.15
C PRO A 42 19.49 1.15 1.20
N GLY A 43 20.12 0.79 2.32
CA GLY A 43 19.51 0.01 3.41
C GLY A 43 19.33 -1.49 3.12
N LYS A 44 19.76 -2.01 1.94
CA LYS A 44 19.63 -3.44 1.61
C LYS A 44 20.37 -4.34 2.59
N PRO A 45 21.66 -4.09 2.95
CA PRO A 45 22.41 -4.95 3.88
C PRO A 45 21.71 -5.11 5.23
N LEU A 46 21.21 -4.02 5.79
CA LEU A 46 20.47 -4.06 7.06
C LEU A 46 19.13 -4.78 6.92
N ARG A 47 18.40 -4.57 5.82
CA ARG A 47 17.15 -5.32 5.57
C ARG A 47 17.39 -6.83 5.42
N ASP A 48 18.53 -7.25 4.88
CA ASP A 48 18.88 -8.67 4.80
C ASP A 48 19.17 -9.28 6.19
N ILE A 49 19.78 -8.50 7.09
CA ILE A 49 19.97 -8.84 8.52
C ILE A 49 18.60 -8.97 9.22
N LEU A 50 17.69 -8.02 8.97
CA LEU A 50 16.33 -8.02 9.53
C LEU A 50 15.52 -9.24 9.08
N ARG A 51 15.58 -9.59 7.79
CA ARG A 51 14.90 -10.79 7.24
C ARG A 51 15.40 -12.10 7.83
N LYS A 52 16.66 -12.16 8.25
CA LYS A 52 17.26 -13.30 8.94
C LYS A 52 16.91 -13.35 10.44
N GLY A 53 16.10 -12.42 10.94
CA GLY A 53 15.71 -12.35 12.36
C GLY A 53 16.84 -11.99 13.32
N GLN A 54 17.95 -11.44 12.81
CA GLN A 54 19.15 -11.15 13.60
C GLN A 54 19.02 -9.89 14.47
N LEU A 55 17.93 -9.11 14.30
CA LEU A 55 17.52 -8.00 15.15
C LEU A 55 16.11 -8.29 15.68
N PRO A 56 15.98 -9.06 16.78
CA PRO A 56 14.70 -9.63 17.21
C PRO A 56 13.69 -8.60 17.74
N HIS A 57 14.13 -7.38 18.06
CA HIS A 57 13.28 -6.25 18.48
C HIS A 57 12.74 -5.44 17.29
N ALA A 58 13.25 -5.64 16.08
CA ALA A 58 12.75 -4.99 14.88
C ALA A 58 11.47 -5.70 14.38
N PHE A 59 10.53 -4.93 13.87
CA PHE A 59 9.25 -5.45 13.38
C PHE A 59 8.82 -4.75 12.09
N GLN A 60 7.88 -5.37 11.39
CA GLN A 60 7.20 -4.77 10.24
C GLN A 60 5.80 -4.31 10.68
N SER A 61 5.49 -3.04 10.49
CA SER A 61 4.26 -2.40 10.99
C SER A 61 2.98 -2.77 10.21
N GLY A 62 3.08 -3.58 9.16
CA GLY A 62 1.96 -3.98 8.30
C GLY A 62 2.09 -5.39 7.75
N GLY A 63 2.76 -6.30 8.47
CA GLY A 63 2.96 -7.69 8.03
C GLY A 63 4.09 -7.87 7.00
N LYS A 64 4.15 -9.06 6.40
CA LYS A 64 5.22 -9.47 5.48
C LYS A 64 5.26 -8.57 4.24
N GLY A 65 6.35 -7.82 4.05
CA GLY A 65 6.54 -6.89 2.93
C GLY A 65 6.39 -5.40 3.27
N SER A 66 5.88 -5.05 4.45
CA SER A 66 5.81 -3.65 4.91
C SER A 66 7.17 -3.10 5.36
N SER A 67 7.23 -1.80 5.62
CA SER A 67 8.43 -1.14 6.12
C SER A 67 8.85 -1.66 7.48
N TRP A 68 10.13 -2.00 7.62
CA TRP A 68 10.72 -2.35 8.90
C TRP A 68 10.83 -1.11 9.80
N LYS A 69 10.58 -1.32 11.09
CA LYS A 69 10.86 -0.38 12.17
C LYS A 69 11.82 -1.03 13.16
N ILE A 70 12.86 -0.31 13.53
CA ILE A 70 13.88 -0.74 14.48
C ILE A 70 13.75 0.15 15.71
N PRO A 71 13.02 -0.27 16.76
CA PRO A 71 12.94 0.45 18.01
C PRO A 71 14.20 0.21 18.86
N HIS A 72 14.32 0.91 19.96
CA HIS A 72 15.36 0.63 20.97
C HIS A 72 15.19 -0.78 21.52
N SER A 73 16.28 -1.54 21.66
CA SER A 73 16.24 -2.96 22.05
C SER A 73 15.61 -3.23 23.42
N SER A 74 15.65 -2.25 24.33
CA SER A 74 14.97 -2.33 25.63
C SER A 74 13.43 -2.23 25.55
N LYS A 75 12.86 -1.80 24.43
CA LYS A 75 11.42 -1.80 24.19
C LYS A 75 11.00 -3.12 23.57
N ARG A 76 10.82 -4.16 24.40
CA ARG A 76 10.23 -5.43 23.96
C ARG A 76 8.82 -5.17 23.41
N THR A 77 8.63 -5.31 22.12
CA THR A 77 7.30 -5.47 21.54
C THR A 77 6.82 -6.88 21.89
N THR A 78 5.76 -6.96 22.70
CA THR A 78 5.04 -8.21 22.98
C THR A 78 4.35 -8.68 21.70
N GLY A 79 4.98 -9.64 21.03
CA GLY A 79 4.47 -10.36 19.86
C GLY A 79 4.88 -11.81 19.97
N SER A 80 4.05 -12.59 20.65
CA SER A 80 3.83 -14.04 20.63
C SER A 80 5.01 -14.98 20.30
N SER A 81 5.47 -15.71 21.31
CA SER A 81 5.55 -17.18 21.32
C SER A 81 5.92 -17.70 22.72
N ASN A 82 5.23 -18.78 23.11
CA ASN A 82 5.22 -19.45 24.39
C ASN A 82 6.58 -19.94 24.92
N VAL A 83 6.77 -19.92 26.22
CA VAL A 83 6.93 -21.04 27.19
C VAL A 83 7.43 -20.47 28.55
N PRO A 84 7.07 -21.09 29.72
CA PRO A 84 6.86 -20.41 30.99
C PRO A 84 8.01 -20.59 32.01
N SER A 85 8.06 -19.77 33.03
CA SER A 85 8.16 -20.16 34.42
C SER A 85 8.68 -19.08 35.36
N SER A 86 7.85 -18.83 36.37
CA SER A 86 8.12 -18.56 37.81
C SER A 86 8.91 -17.33 38.24
N SER A 87 8.28 -16.46 38.93
CA SER A 87 8.31 -16.06 40.34
C SER A 87 7.94 -14.58 40.54
N GLN A 88 6.88 -14.38 41.33
CA GLN A 88 6.43 -13.12 41.94
C GLN A 88 7.26 -12.82 43.20
N PRO A 89 7.03 -11.70 43.99
CA PRO A 89 6.19 -10.50 43.77
C PRO A 89 6.85 -9.18 44.26
N THR A 90 6.31 -8.02 43.99
CA THR A 90 5.82 -7.08 45.00
C THR A 90 5.17 -5.83 44.39
N LYS A 91 4.04 -5.47 45.00
CA LYS A 91 3.14 -4.36 44.67
C LYS A 91 3.75 -2.98 45.03
N LYS A 92 3.50 -1.98 44.19
CA LYS A 92 3.16 -0.61 44.66
C LYS A 92 2.22 0.04 43.63
N ASN A 93 1.02 0.38 44.13
CA ASN A 93 -0.03 1.11 43.45
C ASN A 93 0.36 2.54 43.15
N PHE A 94 0.21 3.00 41.91
CA PHE A 94 -0.12 4.38 41.61
C PHE A 94 -1.22 4.38 40.54
N ALA A 95 -2.37 4.89 40.96
CA ALA A 95 -3.54 5.04 40.11
C ALA A 95 -3.28 6.17 39.09
N ILE A 96 -3.12 5.84 37.84
CA ILE A 96 -3.23 6.78 36.73
C ILE A 96 -4.56 6.46 36.04
N LYS A 97 -5.45 7.44 36.03
CA LYS A 97 -6.73 7.41 35.34
C LYS A 97 -6.47 7.09 33.87
N SER A 98 -6.75 5.87 33.46
CA SER A 98 -6.77 5.47 32.05
C SER A 98 -8.07 5.97 31.45
N ASN A 99 -7.98 6.92 30.52
CA ASN A 99 -9.04 7.15 29.56
C ASN A 99 -9.30 5.83 28.82
N PRO A 100 -10.56 5.43 28.62
CA PRO A 100 -10.85 4.22 27.86
C PRO A 100 -10.36 4.43 26.41
N LYS A 101 -9.35 3.67 26.00
CA LYS A 101 -9.09 3.42 24.59
C LYS A 101 -10.35 2.78 24.02
N VAL A 102 -11.13 3.56 23.31
CA VAL A 102 -12.16 3.02 22.42
C VAL A 102 -11.41 2.18 21.39
N SER A 103 -11.43 0.88 21.56
CA SER A 103 -11.04 -0.07 20.51
C SER A 103 -12.12 0.07 19.44
N ILE A 104 -11.85 0.91 18.43
CA ILE A 104 -12.68 0.93 17.22
C ILE A 104 -12.43 -0.41 16.54
N THR A 105 -13.29 -1.38 16.82
CA THR A 105 -13.35 -2.61 16.03
C THR A 105 -13.83 -2.18 14.65
N VAL A 106 -12.93 -2.13 13.66
CA VAL A 106 -13.32 -1.84 12.28
C VAL A 106 -14.29 -2.93 11.85
N ASN A 107 -15.53 -2.55 11.60
CA ASN A 107 -16.51 -3.47 11.03
C ASN A 107 -16.12 -3.71 9.56
N ILE A 108 -15.55 -4.88 9.29
CA ILE A 108 -15.04 -5.28 7.99
C ILE A 108 -16.11 -5.20 6.90
N GLU A 109 -17.32 -5.66 7.20
CA GLU A 109 -18.43 -5.66 6.22
C GLU A 109 -18.92 -4.24 5.95
N GLU A 110 -19.00 -3.40 6.96
CA GLU A 110 -19.34 -1.98 6.80
C GLU A 110 -18.29 -1.25 5.94
N LEU A 111 -17.00 -1.49 6.19
CA LEU A 111 -15.92 -0.94 5.38
C LEU A 111 -16.02 -1.38 3.90
N LYS A 112 -16.28 -2.66 3.64
CA LYS A 112 -16.49 -3.15 2.26
C LYS A 112 -17.67 -2.44 1.59
N MET A 113 -18.78 -2.29 2.30
CA MET A 113 -19.97 -1.60 1.77
C MET A 113 -19.69 -0.12 1.46
N GLU A 114 -18.95 0.58 2.33
CA GLU A 114 -18.55 1.96 2.09
C GLU A 114 -17.65 2.11 0.86
N LEU A 115 -16.64 1.27 0.72
CA LEU A 115 -15.73 1.26 -0.42
C LEU A 115 -16.47 0.95 -1.72
N GLU A 116 -17.37 -0.04 -1.70
CA GLU A 116 -18.16 -0.40 -2.86
C GLU A 116 -19.16 0.70 -3.24
N LYS A 117 -19.82 1.32 -2.28
CA LYS A 117 -20.71 2.48 -2.50
C LYS A 117 -19.97 3.64 -3.17
N ALA A 118 -18.76 3.96 -2.70
CA ALA A 118 -17.93 4.99 -3.31
C ALA A 118 -17.53 4.64 -4.75
N ARG A 119 -17.20 3.38 -5.01
CA ARG A 119 -16.83 2.87 -6.32
C ARG A 119 -18.00 2.92 -7.30
N ILE A 120 -19.17 2.44 -6.91
CA ILE A 120 -20.38 2.39 -7.75
C ILE A 120 -20.83 3.78 -8.19
N LYS A 121 -20.67 4.81 -7.37
CA LYS A 121 -20.97 6.20 -7.72
C LYS A 121 -20.34 6.61 -9.06
N PHE A 122 -19.14 6.11 -9.33
CA PHE A 122 -18.36 6.47 -10.53
C PHE A 122 -18.24 5.31 -11.53
N LYS A 123 -19.12 4.30 -11.44
CA LYS A 123 -19.18 3.23 -12.44
C LYS A 123 -19.71 3.78 -13.77
N PRO A 124 -19.01 3.60 -14.90
CA PRO A 124 -19.51 3.89 -16.25
C PRO A 124 -20.72 3.02 -16.61
N ASP A 125 -21.54 3.49 -17.53
CA ASP A 125 -22.61 2.67 -18.13
C ASP A 125 -22.01 1.58 -19.04
N SER A 126 -20.91 1.89 -19.73
CA SER A 126 -20.06 0.94 -20.47
C SER A 126 -18.61 1.12 -20.07
N VAL A 127 -17.98 0.05 -19.62
CA VAL A 127 -16.57 0.04 -19.20
C VAL A 127 -15.69 -0.23 -20.42
N LYS A 128 -14.99 0.79 -20.90
CA LYS A 128 -14.02 0.66 -22.00
C LYS A 128 -12.65 0.19 -21.47
N PHE A 129 -12.20 0.80 -20.36
CA PHE A 129 -10.94 0.49 -19.71
C PHE A 129 -11.18 0.12 -18.23
N LEU A 130 -10.93 -1.13 -17.91
CA LEU A 130 -10.97 -1.62 -16.54
C LEU A 130 -9.55 -1.61 -15.96
N LEU A 131 -9.32 -0.73 -15.01
CA LEU A 131 -8.08 -0.68 -14.25
C LEU A 131 -8.17 -1.66 -13.08
N VAL A 132 -7.16 -2.52 -12.88
CA VAL A 132 -7.10 -3.42 -11.73
C VAL A 132 -5.89 -3.06 -10.88
N ALA A 133 -6.15 -2.58 -9.66
CA ALA A 133 -5.14 -2.27 -8.65
C ALA A 133 -5.04 -3.40 -7.61
N GLU A 134 -4.10 -3.29 -6.67
CA GLU A 134 -3.84 -4.35 -5.69
C GLU A 134 -4.88 -4.41 -4.57
N ALA A 135 -5.13 -3.29 -3.93
CA ALA A 135 -6.01 -3.16 -2.76
C ALA A 135 -6.32 -1.69 -2.47
N PRO A 136 -7.41 -1.39 -1.76
CA PRO A 136 -7.58 -0.09 -1.12
C PRO A 136 -6.40 0.24 -0.21
N PRO A 137 -6.05 1.52 -0.01
CA PRO A 137 -4.93 1.90 0.84
C PRO A 137 -5.24 1.61 2.32
N ASP A 138 -4.21 1.26 3.13
CA ASP A 138 -4.35 1.10 4.58
C ASP A 138 -4.86 2.38 5.27
N SER A 139 -4.47 3.54 4.75
CA SER A 139 -5.06 4.83 5.09
C SER A 139 -6.27 5.06 4.20
N ILE A 140 -7.43 4.56 4.63
CA ILE A 140 -8.65 4.47 3.81
C ILE A 140 -9.14 5.82 3.29
N GLU A 141 -8.84 6.90 4.00
CA GLU A 141 -9.12 8.28 3.57
C GLU A 141 -8.46 8.65 2.24
N ARG A 142 -7.49 7.83 1.75
CA ARG A 142 -6.82 7.99 0.45
C ARG A 142 -7.40 7.13 -0.66
N PHE A 143 -8.54 6.52 -0.42
CA PHE A 143 -9.17 5.65 -1.40
C PHE A 143 -9.39 6.38 -2.73
N PHE A 144 -9.16 5.70 -3.84
CA PHE A 144 -9.18 6.28 -5.19
C PHE A 144 -10.46 7.09 -5.47
N TYR A 145 -11.61 6.55 -5.06
CA TYR A 145 -12.92 7.13 -5.32
C TYR A 145 -13.41 8.14 -4.28
N TYR A 146 -12.65 8.40 -3.22
CA TYR A 146 -13.00 9.47 -2.28
C TYR A 146 -12.59 10.82 -2.85
N ASP A 147 -13.46 11.81 -2.75
CA ASP A 147 -13.24 13.17 -3.25
C ASP A 147 -12.41 14.03 -2.27
N ASN A 148 -12.54 13.81 -0.97
CA ASN A 148 -11.82 14.54 0.07
C ASN A 148 -10.50 13.86 0.45
N VAL A 149 -9.50 13.88 -0.44
CA VAL A 149 -8.18 13.29 -0.19
C VAL A 149 -7.11 14.39 -0.11
N ARG A 150 -6.46 14.51 1.05
CA ARG A 150 -5.51 15.59 1.32
C ARG A 150 -4.10 15.33 0.82
N GLN A 151 -3.63 14.07 0.77
CA GLN A 151 -2.25 13.73 0.37
C GLN A 151 -2.08 12.25 0.00
N HIS A 152 -0.99 11.94 -0.67
CA HIS A 152 -0.49 10.56 -0.91
C HIS A 152 -1.44 9.62 -1.68
N ASP A 153 -2.34 10.15 -2.48
CA ASP A 153 -3.22 9.42 -3.40
C ASP A 153 -2.52 9.15 -4.75
N TYR A 154 -1.38 8.50 -4.67
CA TYR A 154 -0.47 8.32 -5.82
C TYR A 154 -1.13 7.65 -7.02
N LEU A 155 -2.00 6.65 -6.80
CA LEU A 155 -2.69 5.96 -7.89
C LEU A 155 -3.61 6.92 -8.64
N PHE A 156 -4.46 7.68 -7.91
CA PHE A 156 -5.32 8.69 -8.51
C PHE A 156 -4.51 9.74 -9.28
N LEU A 157 -3.46 10.28 -8.65
CA LEU A 157 -2.61 11.29 -9.29
C LEU A 157 -1.89 10.74 -10.53
N GLY A 158 -1.45 9.49 -10.50
CA GLY A 158 -0.80 8.83 -11.63
C GLY A 158 -1.75 8.68 -12.82
N VAL A 159 -2.97 8.18 -12.58
CA VAL A 159 -4.01 8.04 -13.60
C VAL A 159 -4.47 9.41 -14.12
N ALA A 160 -4.74 10.36 -13.21
CA ALA A 160 -5.14 11.73 -13.61
C ALA A 160 -4.04 12.46 -14.41
N GLN A 161 -2.77 12.25 -14.07
CA GLN A 161 -1.64 12.81 -14.85
C GLN A 161 -1.58 12.23 -16.26
N ALA A 162 -1.85 10.94 -16.40
CA ALA A 162 -1.81 10.29 -17.72
C ALA A 162 -2.97 10.72 -18.62
N LEU A 163 -4.16 10.86 -18.06
CA LEU A 163 -5.38 11.08 -18.83
C LEU A 163 -5.78 12.56 -18.92
N TYR A 164 -5.59 13.32 -17.84
CA TYR A 164 -6.09 14.69 -17.69
C TYR A 164 -5.08 15.59 -16.97
N PRO A 165 -3.88 15.82 -17.56
CA PRO A 165 -2.80 16.55 -16.89
C PRO A 165 -3.23 17.94 -16.41
N ASP A 166 -3.98 18.70 -17.21
CA ASP A 166 -4.44 20.03 -16.84
C ASP A 166 -5.40 20.01 -15.64
N LEU A 167 -6.32 19.04 -15.59
CA LEU A 167 -7.23 18.91 -14.46
C LEU A 167 -6.50 18.46 -13.20
N LYS A 168 -5.53 17.57 -13.33
CA LYS A 168 -4.66 17.15 -12.21
C LYS A 168 -3.85 18.33 -11.68
N ASP A 169 -3.32 19.21 -12.54
CA ASP A 169 -2.57 20.39 -12.10
C ASP A 169 -3.49 21.42 -11.42
N LYS A 170 -4.71 21.61 -11.93
CA LYS A 170 -5.75 22.40 -11.25
C LYS A 170 -6.11 21.81 -9.88
N PHE A 171 -6.24 20.49 -9.77
CA PHE A 171 -6.50 19.82 -8.50
C PHE A 171 -5.39 20.08 -7.47
N ILE A 172 -4.14 20.00 -7.87
CA ILE A 172 -3.02 20.26 -6.97
C ILE A 172 -2.93 21.74 -6.58
N SER A 173 -3.06 22.66 -7.54
CA SER A 173 -2.95 24.12 -7.32
C SER A 173 -4.08 24.68 -6.47
N SER A 174 -5.27 24.05 -6.49
CA SER A 174 -6.41 24.39 -5.64
C SER A 174 -6.30 23.92 -4.19
N GLY A 175 -5.16 23.33 -3.79
CA GLY A 175 -5.02 22.71 -2.48
C GLY A 175 -5.82 21.40 -2.35
N ARG A 176 -6.04 20.70 -3.47
CA ARG A 176 -6.78 19.42 -3.56
C ARG A 176 -8.29 19.59 -3.30
N SER A 177 -8.92 20.50 -4.04
CA SER A 177 -10.37 20.72 -3.97
C SER A 177 -11.16 19.43 -4.25
N SER A 178 -12.09 19.09 -3.36
CA SER A 178 -13.00 17.95 -3.52
C SER A 178 -13.82 18.05 -4.80
N ASP A 179 -14.25 19.26 -5.19
CA ASP A 179 -15.05 19.49 -6.40
C ASP A 179 -14.25 19.17 -7.67
N ILE A 180 -12.96 19.58 -7.70
CA ILE A 180 -12.08 19.28 -8.84
C ILE A 180 -11.79 17.77 -8.89
N LYS A 181 -11.54 17.11 -7.76
CA LYS A 181 -11.36 15.66 -7.74
C LYS A 181 -12.62 14.94 -8.21
N ASN A 182 -13.79 15.36 -7.73
CA ASN A 182 -15.07 14.80 -8.17
C ASN A 182 -15.28 15.00 -9.68
N SER A 183 -14.91 16.16 -10.24
CA SER A 183 -15.00 16.39 -11.69
C SER A 183 -14.07 15.46 -12.49
N ILE A 184 -12.87 15.17 -12.00
CA ILE A 184 -11.96 14.19 -12.62
C ILE A 184 -12.57 12.78 -12.57
N LEU A 185 -13.13 12.36 -11.42
CA LEU A 185 -13.79 11.07 -11.28
C LEU A 185 -15.00 10.93 -12.20
N LEU A 186 -15.81 11.99 -12.35
CA LEU A 186 -16.92 12.02 -13.31
C LEU A 186 -16.43 11.96 -14.76
N LYS A 187 -15.31 12.61 -15.07
CA LYS A 187 -14.71 12.51 -16.40
C LYS A 187 -14.18 11.11 -16.69
N LEU A 188 -13.52 10.45 -15.72
CA LEU A 188 -13.13 9.04 -15.82
C LEU A 188 -14.34 8.15 -16.15
N LYS A 189 -15.45 8.35 -15.41
CA LYS A 189 -16.72 7.66 -15.67
C LYS A 189 -17.23 7.92 -17.10
N ALA A 190 -17.28 9.16 -17.53
CA ALA A 190 -17.76 9.53 -18.87
C ALA A 190 -16.91 8.93 -19.99
N ASP A 191 -15.59 8.86 -19.80
CA ASP A 191 -14.65 8.31 -20.76
C ASP A 191 -14.57 6.76 -20.72
N GLY A 192 -15.32 6.12 -19.79
CA GLY A 192 -15.43 4.66 -19.68
C GLY A 192 -14.34 3.99 -18.84
N PHE A 193 -13.62 4.73 -18.00
CA PHE A 193 -12.64 4.17 -17.07
C PHE A 193 -13.29 3.74 -15.76
N TYR A 194 -12.96 2.52 -15.33
CA TYR A 194 -13.39 1.99 -14.05
C TYR A 194 -12.23 1.30 -13.34
N LEU A 195 -12.12 1.44 -12.02
CA LEU A 195 -11.07 0.79 -11.24
C LEU A 195 -11.66 -0.20 -10.25
N LEU A 196 -11.16 -1.42 -10.29
CA LEU A 196 -11.35 -2.44 -9.27
C LEU A 196 -10.04 -2.70 -8.52
N ASP A 197 -10.15 -3.18 -7.30
CA ASP A 197 -9.02 -3.69 -6.54
C ASP A 197 -9.05 -5.22 -6.53
N LEU A 198 -7.88 -5.87 -6.60
CA LEU A 198 -7.75 -7.33 -6.48
C LEU A 198 -8.24 -7.80 -5.11
N SER A 199 -7.88 -7.10 -4.04
CA SER A 199 -8.45 -7.29 -2.72
C SER A 199 -9.58 -6.29 -2.45
N GLU A 200 -10.68 -6.73 -1.83
CA GLU A 200 -11.77 -5.85 -1.40
C GLU A 200 -11.39 -4.96 -0.21
N LEU A 201 -10.38 -5.36 0.54
CA LEU A 201 -9.92 -4.72 1.76
C LEU A 201 -8.46 -4.28 1.63
N PRO A 202 -8.03 -3.28 2.42
CA PRO A 202 -6.62 -3.00 2.62
C PRO A 202 -5.82 -4.27 2.96
N ILE A 203 -4.58 -4.34 2.51
CA ILE A 203 -3.71 -5.51 2.74
C ILE A 203 -3.57 -5.84 4.24
N SER A 204 -3.56 -4.83 5.10
CA SER A 204 -3.47 -5.00 6.57
C SER A 204 -4.70 -5.66 7.20
N LEU A 205 -5.87 -5.61 6.52
CA LEU A 205 -7.14 -6.19 6.97
C LEU A 205 -7.54 -7.45 6.18
N MET A 206 -6.77 -7.82 5.17
CA MET A 206 -7.03 -8.97 4.33
C MET A 206 -6.73 -10.28 5.08
N THR A 207 -7.61 -11.26 4.94
CA THR A 207 -7.36 -12.64 5.37
C THR A 207 -6.85 -13.46 4.19
N GLY A 208 -5.76 -14.21 4.39
CA GLY A 208 -5.11 -14.98 3.33
C GLY A 208 -4.11 -14.14 2.51
N ASP A 209 -3.89 -14.52 1.27
CA ASP A 209 -2.99 -13.86 0.32
C ASP A 209 -3.76 -13.27 -0.88
N LEU A 210 -3.05 -12.61 -1.77
CA LEU A 210 -3.65 -12.02 -2.98
C LEU A 210 -4.22 -13.07 -3.93
N TYR A 211 -3.66 -14.27 -3.97
CA TYR A 211 -4.19 -15.36 -4.82
C TYR A 211 -5.58 -15.80 -4.38
N SER A 212 -5.86 -15.80 -3.08
CA SER A 212 -7.17 -16.14 -2.55
C SER A 212 -8.28 -15.14 -2.94
N GLN A 213 -7.91 -13.94 -3.40
CA GLN A 213 -8.85 -12.89 -3.83
C GLN A 213 -9.25 -13.02 -5.32
N ILE A 214 -8.53 -13.82 -6.10
CA ILE A 214 -8.73 -13.93 -7.57
C ILE A 214 -10.16 -14.34 -7.92
N PRO A 215 -10.77 -15.38 -7.33
CA PRO A 215 -12.13 -15.77 -7.69
C PRO A 215 -13.15 -14.64 -7.50
N THR A 216 -13.05 -13.89 -6.42
CA THR A 216 -13.93 -12.74 -6.15
C THR A 216 -13.73 -11.62 -7.19
N LEU A 217 -12.49 -11.34 -7.56
CA LEU A 217 -12.19 -10.35 -8.61
C LEU A 217 -12.74 -10.81 -9.97
N VAL A 218 -12.53 -12.06 -10.37
CA VAL A 218 -13.02 -12.61 -11.63
C VAL A 218 -14.53 -12.45 -11.74
N GLU A 219 -15.28 -12.77 -10.68
CA GLU A 219 -16.73 -12.56 -10.64
C GLU A 219 -17.13 -11.08 -10.76
N LYS A 220 -16.35 -10.16 -10.19
CA LYS A 220 -16.57 -8.71 -10.36
C LYS A 220 -16.28 -8.26 -11.78
N ILE A 221 -15.20 -8.76 -12.39
CA ILE A 221 -14.86 -8.44 -13.78
C ILE A 221 -15.97 -8.92 -14.71
N LYS A 222 -16.46 -10.15 -14.56
CA LYS A 222 -17.58 -10.70 -15.37
C LYS A 222 -18.86 -9.85 -15.32
N LYS A 223 -19.08 -9.11 -14.22
CA LYS A 223 -20.26 -8.22 -14.04
C LYS A 223 -20.10 -6.84 -14.69
N VAL A 224 -18.89 -6.42 -15.01
CA VAL A 224 -18.62 -5.05 -15.48
C VAL A 224 -17.91 -4.98 -16.82
N ALA A 225 -17.19 -6.03 -17.20
CA ALA A 225 -16.47 -6.12 -18.46
C ALA A 225 -17.27 -6.90 -19.52
N ASP A 226 -17.15 -6.48 -20.75
CA ASP A 226 -17.59 -7.20 -21.93
C ASP A 226 -16.38 -7.56 -22.81
N ARG A 227 -16.62 -8.15 -23.99
CA ARG A 227 -15.57 -8.57 -24.94
C ARG A 227 -14.72 -7.41 -25.49
N TYR A 228 -15.17 -6.17 -25.37
CA TYR A 228 -14.48 -4.97 -25.85
C TYR A 228 -13.72 -4.27 -24.73
N THR A 229 -13.98 -4.62 -23.48
CA THR A 229 -13.33 -4.02 -22.33
C THR A 229 -11.85 -4.35 -22.31
N LYS A 230 -10.99 -3.34 -22.25
CA LYS A 230 -9.56 -3.48 -22.06
C LYS A 230 -9.22 -3.49 -20.59
N ILE A 231 -8.48 -4.49 -20.14
CA ILE A 231 -8.13 -4.68 -18.72
C ILE A 231 -6.66 -4.33 -18.53
N ILE A 232 -6.39 -3.29 -17.75
CA ILE A 232 -5.05 -2.77 -17.46
C ILE A 232 -4.67 -3.10 -16.02
N LEU A 233 -3.63 -3.90 -15.82
CA LEU A 233 -3.14 -4.33 -14.52
C LEU A 233 -2.12 -3.35 -13.97
N ILE A 234 -2.44 -2.69 -12.85
CA ILE A 234 -1.60 -1.68 -12.23
C ILE A 234 -0.87 -2.25 -11.02
N LYS A 235 0.42 -2.09 -10.98
CA LYS A 235 1.41 -2.66 -10.07
C LYS A 235 1.91 -4.03 -10.55
N ALA A 236 3.24 -4.17 -10.55
CA ALA A 236 3.91 -5.37 -10.99
C ALA A 236 3.42 -6.64 -10.27
N THR A 237 3.15 -6.54 -8.95
CA THR A 237 2.60 -7.67 -8.17
C THR A 237 1.21 -8.09 -8.63
N VAL A 238 0.36 -7.15 -9.04
CA VAL A 238 -0.97 -7.47 -9.58
C VAL A 238 -0.81 -8.22 -10.89
N TYR A 239 0.00 -7.69 -11.81
CA TYR A 239 0.29 -8.35 -13.09
C TYR A 239 0.80 -9.78 -12.86
N ASP A 240 1.86 -9.94 -12.04
CA ASP A 240 2.50 -11.23 -11.77
C ASP A 240 1.54 -12.24 -11.07
N THR A 241 0.49 -11.74 -10.40
CA THR A 241 -0.47 -12.58 -9.68
C THR A 241 -1.62 -13.07 -10.55
N ILE A 242 -2.16 -12.22 -11.46
CA ILE A 242 -3.46 -12.49 -12.08
C ILE A 242 -3.46 -12.50 -13.60
N PHE A 243 -2.38 -12.08 -14.29
CA PHE A 243 -2.37 -11.97 -15.76
C PHE A 243 -2.72 -13.30 -16.43
N ASP A 244 -1.99 -14.37 -16.14
CA ASP A 244 -2.21 -15.70 -16.72
C ASP A 244 -3.58 -16.27 -16.35
N GLN A 245 -4.04 -16.02 -15.11
CA GLN A 245 -5.35 -16.47 -14.66
C GLN A 245 -6.47 -15.78 -15.45
N LEU A 246 -6.41 -14.45 -15.63
CA LEU A 246 -7.43 -13.76 -16.43
C LEU A 246 -7.43 -14.20 -17.89
N LYS A 247 -6.27 -14.46 -18.48
CA LYS A 247 -6.19 -15.05 -19.83
C LYS A 247 -6.85 -16.43 -19.89
N SER A 248 -6.61 -17.28 -18.90
CA SER A 248 -7.21 -18.63 -18.84
C SER A 248 -8.73 -18.60 -18.59
N GLU A 249 -9.25 -17.55 -17.96
CA GLU A 249 -10.69 -17.31 -17.79
C GLU A 249 -11.37 -16.72 -19.04
N GLY A 250 -10.63 -16.50 -20.13
CA GLY A 250 -11.15 -16.01 -21.40
C GLY A 250 -11.25 -14.49 -21.52
N PHE A 251 -10.56 -13.73 -20.69
CA PHE A 251 -10.51 -12.27 -20.81
C PHE A 251 -9.44 -11.85 -21.84
N ASP A 252 -9.82 -11.86 -23.13
CA ASP A 252 -8.89 -11.50 -24.22
C ASP A 252 -8.42 -10.06 -24.19
N GLY A 253 -9.22 -9.17 -23.59
CA GLY A 253 -8.93 -7.74 -23.44
C GLY A 253 -7.85 -7.40 -22.41
N VAL A 254 -7.24 -8.38 -21.72
CA VAL A 254 -6.16 -8.10 -20.75
C VAL A 254 -4.90 -7.66 -21.49
N ILE A 255 -4.42 -6.47 -21.18
CA ILE A 255 -3.24 -5.86 -21.79
C ILE A 255 -1.96 -6.45 -21.18
N ASP A 256 -1.08 -6.99 -22.05
CA ASP A 256 0.20 -7.59 -21.68
C ASP A 256 1.28 -6.53 -21.47
N ILE A 257 1.10 -5.68 -20.47
CA ILE A 257 2.08 -4.68 -20.05
C ILE A 257 2.17 -4.68 -18.53
N ARG A 258 3.37 -4.93 -18.02
CA ARG A 258 3.67 -4.89 -16.60
C ARG A 258 3.90 -3.46 -16.13
N ILE A 259 2.85 -2.81 -15.62
CA ILE A 259 2.86 -1.40 -15.20
C ILE A 259 3.30 -1.29 -13.73
N PRO A 260 4.29 -0.44 -13.40
CA PRO A 260 4.66 -0.21 -12.00
C PRO A 260 3.59 0.62 -11.27
N PHE A 261 3.59 0.59 -9.94
CA PHE A 261 2.78 1.52 -9.15
C PHE A 261 3.34 2.95 -9.24
N PRO A 262 2.50 4.01 -9.37
CA PRO A 262 2.96 5.41 -9.51
C PRO A 262 3.40 6.05 -8.18
N GLY A 263 4.02 5.27 -7.28
CA GLY A 263 4.58 5.73 -6.02
C GLY A 263 5.93 6.44 -6.19
N GLN A 264 6.62 6.67 -5.08
CA GLN A 264 7.92 7.35 -5.08
C GLN A 264 8.91 6.67 -6.03
N GLY A 265 9.45 7.47 -6.97
CA GLY A 265 10.42 7.01 -7.98
C GLY A 265 9.85 6.24 -9.17
N GLY A 266 8.56 5.86 -9.13
CA GLY A 266 7.90 5.09 -10.18
C GLY A 266 7.09 5.92 -11.18
N GLN A 267 6.88 7.22 -10.94
CA GLN A 267 5.91 8.03 -11.68
C GLN A 267 6.19 8.09 -13.18
N LYS A 268 7.42 8.37 -13.61
CA LYS A 268 7.77 8.45 -15.02
C LYS A 268 7.54 7.14 -15.76
N LEU A 269 8.01 6.04 -15.18
CA LEU A 269 7.84 4.72 -15.79
C LEU A 269 6.36 4.31 -15.83
N PHE A 270 5.59 4.65 -14.78
CA PHE A 270 4.13 4.47 -14.80
C PHE A 270 3.50 5.21 -15.98
N GLN A 271 3.81 6.51 -16.17
CA GLN A 271 3.27 7.29 -17.27
C GLN A 271 3.56 6.64 -18.63
N THR A 272 4.82 6.29 -18.89
CA THR A 272 5.22 5.64 -20.13
C THR A 272 4.45 4.34 -20.36
N LYS A 273 4.43 3.44 -19.37
CA LYS A 273 3.79 2.13 -19.50
C LYS A 273 2.26 2.20 -19.53
N PHE A 274 1.68 3.17 -18.85
CA PHE A 274 0.23 3.36 -18.88
C PHE A 274 -0.25 3.90 -20.22
N HIS A 275 0.48 4.85 -20.85
CA HIS A 275 0.19 5.32 -22.20
C HIS A 275 0.35 4.20 -23.23
N GLU A 276 1.44 3.41 -23.15
CA GLU A 276 1.64 2.23 -23.97
C GLU A 276 0.44 1.24 -23.89
N ALA A 277 -0.07 1.04 -22.66
CA ALA A 277 -1.25 0.19 -22.46
C ALA A 277 -2.54 0.79 -23.05
N LEU A 278 -2.70 2.10 -23.00
CA LEU A 278 -3.85 2.77 -23.61
C LEU A 278 -3.82 2.65 -25.13
N GLU A 279 -2.65 2.82 -25.77
CA GLU A 279 -2.46 2.68 -27.23
C GLU A 279 -2.81 1.28 -27.72
N LEU A 280 -2.44 0.22 -26.99
CA LEU A 280 -2.82 -1.16 -27.30
C LEU A 280 -4.31 -1.45 -27.06
N GLY A 281 -4.99 -0.59 -26.33
CA GLY A 281 -6.39 -0.72 -25.98
C GLY A 281 -7.35 -0.01 -26.96
N VAL A 282 -6.85 0.71 -27.95
CA VAL A 282 -7.66 1.45 -28.95
C VAL A 282 -7.98 0.60 -30.16
#